data_569d9c7262b13103048ad6db0f9cb1a2
#
_entry.id   569d9c7262b13103048ad6db0f9cb1a2
#
_cell.length_a   1.000
_cell.length_b   1.000
_cell.length_c   1.000
_cell.angle_alpha   90.00
_cell.angle_beta   90.00
_cell.angle_gamma   90.00
#
_symmetry.space_group_name_H-M   'P 1'
#
loop_
_entity.id
_entity.type
_entity.pdbx_description
1 polymer ?
#
loop_
_entity_poly.entity_id
_entity_poly.type
_entity_poly.pdbx_seq_one_letter_code
_entity_poly.pdbx_strand_id
1 'polypeptide(L)'
;MTRIGILSDTHGYWDDRYLKHFEKCDEIWHAGDIGSWEVAEKLAAFRPLRAVYGNIDGGDIRRSYQEMIRFSIEGTDVLLKHIGGYPGRYDPSIRQRLFVRPPRLFVCGHSHILKVQYDKTLNMLYLNPGAAGIYGFHKVRTLIRFAIDQGEFKDLEVIELAEK
;
A
#
# COMPACT_ATOMS: atom_id res chain seq x y z
N MET A 1 -0.41 -17.17 -10.21
CA MET A 1 -0.18 -15.70 -10.32
C MET A 1 -1.32 -14.95 -9.66
N THR A 2 -0.99 -13.97 -8.82
CA THR A 2 -1.97 -13.13 -8.14
C THR A 2 -1.73 -11.68 -8.53
N ARG A 3 -2.78 -11.00 -9.01
CA ARG A 3 -2.72 -9.59 -9.40
C ARG A 3 -3.20 -8.72 -8.26
N ILE A 4 -2.43 -7.68 -7.94
CA ILE A 4 -2.62 -6.86 -6.76
C ILE A 4 -2.68 -5.39 -7.13
N GLY A 5 -3.67 -4.69 -6.57
CA GLY A 5 -3.74 -3.23 -6.64
C GLY A 5 -3.39 -2.63 -5.29
N ILE A 6 -2.55 -1.60 -5.28
CA ILE A 6 -2.12 -0.92 -4.07
C ILE A 6 -2.50 0.54 -4.14
N LEU A 7 -3.12 1.04 -3.06
CA LEU A 7 -3.37 2.46 -2.89
C LEU A 7 -3.11 2.85 -1.44
N SER A 8 -2.96 4.14 -1.19
CA SER A 8 -2.73 4.68 0.14
C SER A 8 -3.22 6.12 0.23
N ASP A 9 -3.39 6.58 1.47
CA ASP A 9 -3.62 8.01 1.74
C ASP A 9 -4.81 8.56 0.94
N THR A 10 -5.92 7.85 1.00
CA THR A 10 -7.19 8.29 0.41
C THR A 10 -7.81 9.41 1.21
N HIS A 11 -7.54 9.50 2.53
CA HIS A 11 -8.05 10.53 3.42
C HIS A 11 -9.55 10.78 3.23
N GLY A 12 -10.32 9.71 3.10
CA GLY A 12 -11.77 9.78 2.95
C GLY A 12 -12.27 10.12 1.55
N TYR A 13 -11.37 10.35 0.60
CA TYR A 13 -11.75 10.69 -0.77
C TYR A 13 -12.03 9.44 -1.59
N TRP A 14 -13.26 9.30 -2.08
CA TRP A 14 -13.64 8.20 -2.94
C TRP A 14 -13.58 8.63 -4.41
N ASP A 15 -13.07 7.74 -5.26
CA ASP A 15 -13.02 7.91 -6.70
C ASP A 15 -13.34 6.56 -7.33
N ASP A 16 -14.41 6.49 -8.13
CA ASP A 16 -14.80 5.26 -8.80
C ASP A 16 -13.70 4.69 -9.70
N ARG A 17 -12.76 5.52 -10.12
CA ARG A 17 -11.63 5.09 -10.93
C ARG A 17 -10.71 4.11 -10.20
N TYR A 18 -10.72 4.10 -8.87
CA TYR A 18 -9.98 3.08 -8.12
C TYR A 18 -10.41 1.68 -8.58
N LEU A 19 -11.72 1.46 -8.65
CA LEU A 19 -12.27 0.16 -9.03
C LEU A 19 -12.00 -0.15 -10.49
N LYS A 20 -12.08 0.84 -11.35
CA LYS A 20 -11.80 0.67 -12.77
C LYS A 20 -10.37 0.19 -13.01
N HIS A 21 -9.40 0.80 -12.34
CA HIS A 21 -8.00 0.42 -12.48
C HIS A 21 -7.67 -0.92 -11.83
N PHE A 22 -8.46 -1.34 -10.84
CA PHE A 22 -8.25 -2.60 -10.13
C PHE A 22 -9.20 -3.72 -10.58
N GLU A 23 -9.92 -3.55 -11.67
CA GLU A 23 -10.91 -4.53 -12.13
C GLU A 23 -10.30 -5.90 -12.44
N LYS A 24 -9.03 -5.94 -12.84
CA LYS A 24 -8.32 -7.19 -13.13
C LYS A 24 -7.48 -7.68 -11.96
N CYS A 25 -7.51 -6.99 -10.82
CA CYS A 25 -6.78 -7.41 -9.64
C CYS A 25 -7.56 -8.45 -8.85
N ASP A 26 -6.84 -9.38 -8.24
CA ASP A 26 -7.41 -10.40 -7.36
C ASP A 26 -7.60 -9.89 -5.95
N GLU A 27 -6.73 -8.99 -5.49
CA GLU A 27 -6.80 -8.36 -4.17
C GLU A 27 -6.41 -6.90 -4.26
N ILE A 28 -6.85 -6.14 -3.26
CA ILE A 28 -6.49 -4.74 -3.08
C ILE A 28 -5.80 -4.58 -1.73
N TRP A 29 -4.68 -3.85 -1.70
CA TRP A 29 -3.99 -3.50 -0.46
C TRP A 29 -4.04 -2.00 -0.25
N HIS A 30 -4.42 -1.57 0.97
CA HIS A 30 -4.45 -0.16 1.36
C HIS A 30 -3.42 0.09 2.46
N ALA A 31 -2.50 1.00 2.21
CA ALA A 31 -1.36 1.25 3.10
C ALA A 31 -1.64 2.32 4.19
N GLY A 32 -2.91 2.61 4.48
CA GLY A 32 -3.28 3.46 5.62
C GLY A 32 -3.69 4.88 5.28
N ASP A 33 -4.15 5.59 6.29
CA ASP A 33 -4.81 6.89 6.15
C ASP A 33 -6.00 6.77 5.19
N ILE A 34 -6.84 5.80 5.53
CA ILE A 34 -8.06 5.49 4.77
C ILE A 34 -9.03 6.67 4.87
N GLY A 35 -9.22 7.18 6.08
CA GLY A 35 -9.94 8.41 6.36
C GLY A 35 -11.43 8.24 6.60
N SER A 36 -12.08 7.28 5.96
CA SER A 36 -13.49 6.98 6.21
C SER A 36 -13.78 5.51 6.04
N TRP A 37 -14.75 5.02 6.81
CA TRP A 37 -15.22 3.63 6.69
C TRP A 37 -15.77 3.33 5.30
N GLU A 38 -16.40 4.31 4.67
CA GLU A 38 -17.00 4.17 3.34
C GLU A 38 -15.95 3.72 2.31
N VAL A 39 -14.76 4.31 2.34
CA VAL A 39 -13.67 3.94 1.41
C VAL A 39 -13.30 2.47 1.61
N ALA A 40 -13.07 2.05 2.85
CA ALA A 40 -12.70 0.66 3.16
C ALA A 40 -13.82 -0.30 2.74
N GLU A 41 -15.08 0.05 3.03
CA GLU A 41 -16.22 -0.78 2.71
C GLU A 41 -16.38 -0.98 1.21
N LYS A 42 -16.25 0.08 0.43
CA LYS A 42 -16.36 -0.01 -1.03
C LYS A 42 -15.25 -0.83 -1.66
N LEU A 43 -14.03 -0.68 -1.16
CA LEU A 43 -12.89 -1.49 -1.64
C LEU A 43 -13.09 -2.96 -1.29
N ALA A 44 -13.47 -3.26 -0.04
CA ALA A 44 -13.66 -4.63 0.43
C ALA A 44 -14.83 -5.33 -0.29
N ALA A 45 -15.85 -4.59 -0.67
CA ALA A 45 -16.99 -5.13 -1.42
C ALA A 45 -16.59 -5.51 -2.85
N PHE A 46 -15.56 -4.88 -3.40
CA PHE A 46 -15.13 -5.10 -4.77
C PHE A 46 -14.17 -6.27 -4.90
N ARG A 47 -13.14 -6.33 -4.03
CA ARG A 47 -12.14 -7.42 -4.00
C ARG A 47 -11.70 -7.65 -2.56
N PRO A 48 -11.14 -8.82 -2.23
CA PRO A 48 -10.54 -9.02 -0.92
C PRO A 48 -9.56 -7.88 -0.60
N LEU A 49 -9.72 -7.27 0.58
CA LEU A 49 -8.95 -6.11 0.99
C LEU A 49 -8.01 -6.49 2.14
N ARG A 50 -6.71 -6.22 1.96
CA ARG A 50 -5.76 -6.18 3.07
C ARG A 50 -5.44 -4.72 3.33
N ALA A 51 -5.58 -4.29 4.56
CA ALA A 51 -5.37 -2.89 4.89
C ALA A 51 -4.74 -2.74 6.27
N VAL A 52 -4.04 -1.64 6.45
CA VAL A 52 -3.57 -1.18 7.76
C VAL A 52 -4.18 0.19 8.02
N TYR A 53 -4.28 0.58 9.29
CA TYR A 53 -4.68 1.94 9.60
C TYR A 53 -3.45 2.85 9.60
N GLY A 54 -3.68 4.13 9.32
CA GLY A 54 -2.66 5.16 9.37
C GLY A 54 -2.85 6.07 10.58
N ASN A 55 -1.99 7.08 10.67
CA ASN A 55 -1.98 7.98 11.83
C ASN A 55 -3.24 8.83 11.96
N ILE A 56 -3.96 9.10 10.87
CA ILE A 56 -5.21 9.87 10.96
C ILE A 56 -6.45 9.00 11.18
N ASP A 57 -6.32 7.69 11.03
CA ASP A 57 -7.46 6.79 11.18
C ASP A 57 -7.82 6.58 12.64
N GLY A 58 -9.11 6.48 12.89
CA GLY A 58 -9.65 6.24 14.23
C GLY A 58 -10.90 5.36 14.16
N GLY A 59 -11.66 5.30 15.26
CA GLY A 59 -12.96 4.64 15.31
C GLY A 59 -13.01 3.24 14.72
N ASP A 60 -13.93 3.03 13.80
CA ASP A 60 -14.19 1.72 13.21
C ASP A 60 -12.99 1.18 12.42
N ILE A 61 -12.22 2.05 11.80
CA ILE A 61 -11.06 1.63 11.02
C ILE A 61 -10.00 1.00 11.93
N ARG A 62 -9.66 1.64 13.05
CA ARG A 62 -8.68 1.07 14.00
C ARG A 62 -9.18 -0.20 14.68
N ARG A 63 -10.48 -0.34 14.85
CA ARG A 63 -11.06 -1.56 15.42
C ARG A 63 -11.03 -2.74 14.45
N SER A 64 -11.08 -2.47 13.16
CA SER A 64 -11.21 -3.49 12.11
C SER A 64 -9.89 -3.84 11.44
N TYR A 65 -8.91 -2.94 11.44
CA TYR A 65 -7.62 -3.15 10.79
C TYR A 65 -6.48 -2.98 11.80
N GLN A 66 -5.33 -3.57 11.49
CA GLN A 66 -4.14 -3.50 12.32
C GLN A 66 -3.23 -2.36 11.85
N GLU A 67 -2.30 -1.95 12.72
CA GLU A 67 -1.27 -0.96 12.37
C GLU A 67 -0.30 -1.52 11.33
N MET A 68 -0.01 -2.81 11.43
CA MET A 68 0.95 -3.51 10.59
C MET A 68 0.49 -4.94 10.38
N ILE A 69 0.62 -5.44 9.17
CA ILE A 69 0.37 -6.85 8.87
C ILE A 69 1.55 -7.44 8.12
N ARG A 70 1.83 -8.72 8.42
CA ARG A 70 2.84 -9.49 7.71
C ARG A 70 2.21 -10.79 7.25
N PHE A 71 2.37 -11.10 5.98
CA PHE A 71 1.70 -12.26 5.39
C PHE A 71 2.53 -12.81 4.24
N SER A 72 2.20 -14.04 3.84
CA SER A 72 2.80 -14.67 2.68
C SER A 72 1.77 -14.83 1.58
N ILE A 73 2.16 -14.52 0.37
CA ILE A 73 1.32 -14.70 -0.82
C ILE A 73 2.19 -15.21 -1.96
N GLU A 74 1.78 -16.32 -2.58
CA GLU A 74 2.55 -16.99 -3.64
C GLU A 74 4.03 -17.18 -3.27
N GLY A 75 4.28 -17.57 -2.02
CA GLY A 75 5.64 -17.79 -1.53
C GLY A 75 6.41 -16.51 -1.21
N THR A 76 5.77 -15.35 -1.28
CA THR A 76 6.41 -14.05 -1.05
C THR A 76 6.02 -13.51 0.33
N ASP A 77 7.03 -13.19 1.13
CA ASP A 77 6.87 -12.58 2.45
C ASP A 77 6.66 -11.07 2.28
N VAL A 78 5.50 -10.58 2.72
CA VAL A 78 5.08 -9.18 2.55
C VAL A 78 4.84 -8.54 3.90
N LEU A 79 5.34 -7.32 4.06
CA LEU A 79 5.06 -6.47 5.22
C LEU A 79 4.35 -5.21 4.74
N LEU A 80 3.22 -4.89 5.37
CA LEU A 80 2.43 -3.70 5.06
C LEU A 80 2.30 -2.87 6.34
N LYS A 81 2.71 -1.61 6.28
CA LYS A 81 2.66 -0.66 7.40
C LYS A 81 2.57 0.76 6.86
N HIS A 82 1.72 1.60 7.47
CA HIS A 82 1.50 2.96 6.98
C HIS A 82 2.78 3.81 7.04
N ILE A 83 3.39 3.92 8.22
CA ILE A 83 4.60 4.74 8.41
C ILE A 83 5.82 3.85 8.36
N GLY A 84 6.59 3.93 7.27
CA GLY A 84 7.73 3.04 7.06
C GLY A 84 9.04 3.73 6.70
N GLY A 85 8.99 5.01 6.35
CA GLY A 85 10.17 5.69 5.81
C GLY A 85 10.48 5.26 4.39
N TYR A 86 11.75 5.14 4.06
CA TYR A 86 12.18 4.75 2.71
C TYR A 86 13.58 4.13 2.78
N PRO A 87 14.04 3.46 1.71
CA PRO A 87 15.38 2.86 1.71
C PRO A 87 16.48 3.87 2.02
N GLY A 88 17.33 3.53 2.97
CA GLY A 88 18.36 4.41 3.49
C GLY A 88 17.91 5.21 4.72
N ARG A 89 16.61 5.35 4.96
CA ARG A 89 16.07 6.05 6.11
C ARG A 89 14.71 5.51 6.52
N TYR A 90 14.68 4.23 6.89
CA TYR A 90 13.45 3.63 7.39
C TYR A 90 13.03 4.25 8.70
N ASP A 91 11.72 4.28 8.93
CA ASP A 91 11.17 4.86 10.16
C ASP A 91 11.68 4.07 11.38
N PRO A 92 12.05 4.76 12.47
CA PRO A 92 12.55 4.10 13.69
C PRO A 92 11.61 3.01 14.23
N SER A 93 10.31 3.15 14.04
CA SER A 93 9.31 2.18 14.51
C SER A 93 9.42 0.81 13.85
N ILE A 94 10.04 0.72 12.67
CA ILE A 94 10.11 -0.53 11.91
C ILE A 94 11.54 -0.92 11.51
N ARG A 95 12.50 0.00 11.58
CA ARG A 95 13.84 -0.19 11.06
C ARG A 95 14.50 -1.46 11.59
N GLN A 96 14.49 -1.69 12.90
CA GLN A 96 15.15 -2.85 13.48
C GLN A 96 14.54 -4.16 12.95
N ARG A 97 13.22 -4.24 12.85
CA ARG A 97 12.54 -5.44 12.33
C ARG A 97 12.91 -5.73 10.89
N LEU A 98 13.04 -4.68 10.07
CA LEU A 98 13.44 -4.84 8.67
C LEU A 98 14.84 -5.41 8.55
N PHE A 99 15.79 -4.98 9.39
CA PHE A 99 17.16 -5.48 9.35
C PHE A 99 17.28 -6.88 9.95
N VAL A 100 16.52 -7.20 10.99
CA VAL A 100 16.56 -8.53 11.63
C VAL A 100 15.93 -9.59 10.75
N ARG A 101 14.79 -9.28 10.15
CA ARG A 101 14.04 -10.22 9.31
C ARG A 101 13.36 -9.46 8.18
N PRO A 102 14.12 -9.15 7.11
CA PRO A 102 13.56 -8.39 6.00
C PRO A 102 12.50 -9.20 5.25
N PRO A 103 11.35 -8.58 4.91
CA PRO A 103 10.43 -9.21 3.97
C PRO A 103 10.97 -9.13 2.56
N ARG A 104 10.38 -9.85 1.63
CA ARG A 104 10.70 -9.69 0.21
C ARG A 104 10.08 -8.43 -0.36
N LEU A 105 8.95 -8.01 0.20
CA LEU A 105 8.22 -6.83 -0.23
C LEU A 105 7.79 -6.03 0.99
N PHE A 106 8.14 -4.76 1.02
CA PHE A 106 7.69 -3.82 2.04
C PHE A 106 6.87 -2.71 1.38
N VAL A 107 5.62 -2.57 1.80
CA VAL A 107 4.68 -1.57 1.27
C VAL A 107 4.32 -0.61 2.38
N CYS A 108 4.45 0.68 2.12
CA CYS A 108 4.01 1.72 3.05
C CYS A 108 3.42 2.94 2.30
N GLY A 109 2.96 3.92 3.06
CA GLY A 109 2.40 5.17 2.55
C GLY A 109 2.94 6.36 3.32
N HIS A 110 2.05 7.20 3.84
CA HIS A 110 2.31 8.34 4.72
C HIS A 110 3.00 9.53 4.06
N SER A 111 4.10 9.33 3.34
CA SER A 111 4.85 10.44 2.73
C SER A 111 4.13 11.10 1.56
N HIS A 112 3.12 10.43 0.97
CA HIS A 112 2.45 10.80 -0.26
C HIS A 112 3.40 10.83 -1.47
N ILE A 113 4.60 10.25 -1.33
CA ILE A 113 5.61 10.21 -2.39
C ILE A 113 5.64 8.82 -3.02
N LEU A 114 5.26 8.76 -4.28
CA LEU A 114 5.37 7.55 -5.07
C LEU A 114 6.83 7.11 -5.14
N LYS A 115 7.11 5.87 -4.75
CA LYS A 115 8.46 5.33 -4.82
C LYS A 115 8.45 3.83 -5.04
N VAL A 116 9.21 3.40 -6.02
CA VAL A 116 9.47 1.98 -6.31
C VAL A 116 10.97 1.81 -6.30
N GLN A 117 11.49 1.06 -5.34
CA GLN A 117 12.94 0.91 -5.19
C GLN A 117 13.29 -0.46 -4.63
N TYR A 118 14.29 -1.10 -5.24
CA TYR A 118 14.86 -2.33 -4.70
C TYR A 118 15.98 -1.98 -3.74
N ASP A 119 15.86 -2.44 -2.49
CA ASP A 119 16.88 -2.28 -1.46
C ASP A 119 17.82 -3.47 -1.52
N LYS A 120 19.01 -3.26 -2.08
CA LYS A 120 20.02 -4.33 -2.26
C LYS A 120 20.55 -4.85 -0.92
N THR A 121 20.65 -3.99 0.08
CA THR A 121 21.15 -4.37 1.40
C THR A 121 20.24 -5.40 2.06
N LEU A 122 18.94 -5.23 1.93
CA LEU A 122 17.95 -6.11 2.54
C LEU A 122 17.37 -7.16 1.57
N ASN A 123 17.74 -7.09 0.30
CA ASN A 123 17.13 -7.93 -0.75
C ASN A 123 15.60 -7.82 -0.71
N MET A 124 15.11 -6.59 -0.71
CA MET A 124 13.71 -6.27 -0.46
C MET A 124 13.23 -5.23 -1.47
N LEU A 125 12.08 -5.49 -2.10
CA LEU A 125 11.42 -4.49 -2.91
C LEU A 125 10.62 -3.56 -1.99
N TYR A 126 10.83 -2.26 -2.14
CA TYR A 126 10.10 -1.20 -1.43
C TYR A 126 9.11 -0.55 -2.37
N LEU A 127 7.84 -0.46 -1.93
CA LEU A 127 6.79 0.22 -2.69
C LEU A 127 6.07 1.23 -1.80
N ASN A 128 5.92 2.44 -2.31
CA ASN A 128 4.99 3.43 -1.78
C ASN A 128 4.14 3.91 -2.97
N PRO A 129 2.83 3.68 -2.96
CA PRO A 129 2.00 4.01 -4.11
C PRO A 129 1.72 5.51 -4.27
N GLY A 130 2.25 6.33 -3.37
CA GLY A 130 1.87 7.74 -3.30
C GLY A 130 0.48 7.90 -2.73
N ALA A 131 -0.08 9.10 -2.81
CA ALA A 131 -1.42 9.36 -2.31
C ALA A 131 -2.45 9.21 -3.42
N ALA A 132 -3.48 8.41 -3.15
CA ALA A 132 -4.60 8.24 -4.07
C ALA A 132 -5.66 9.33 -3.88
N GLY A 133 -5.71 9.96 -2.71
CA GLY A 133 -6.64 11.02 -2.39
C GLY A 133 -6.14 12.42 -2.77
N ILE A 134 -6.90 13.43 -2.34
CA ILE A 134 -6.63 14.83 -2.70
C ILE A 134 -5.93 15.63 -1.60
N TYR A 135 -5.88 15.09 -0.37
CA TYR A 135 -5.28 15.78 0.76
C TYR A 135 -3.75 15.60 0.78
N GLY A 136 -3.01 16.69 0.91
CA GLY A 136 -1.56 16.67 1.06
C GLY A 136 -0.84 17.55 0.03
N PHE A 137 0.49 17.46 0.01
CA PHE A 137 1.33 18.31 -0.85
C PHE A 137 1.65 17.67 -2.21
N HIS A 138 1.25 16.43 -2.45
CA HIS A 138 1.47 15.76 -3.75
C HIS A 138 0.70 16.48 -4.86
N LYS A 139 1.26 16.44 -6.06
CA LYS A 139 0.66 17.13 -7.23
C LYS A 139 -0.17 16.18 -8.09
N VAL A 140 0.19 14.90 -8.10
CA VAL A 140 -0.46 13.87 -8.90
C VAL A 140 -0.90 12.75 -7.98
N ARG A 141 -2.12 12.27 -8.21
CA ARG A 141 -2.70 11.14 -7.47
C ARG A 141 -2.31 9.86 -8.17
N THR A 142 -1.83 8.87 -7.39
CA THR A 142 -1.25 7.67 -7.98
C THR A 142 -1.75 6.39 -7.33
N LEU A 143 -1.69 5.30 -8.10
CA LEU A 143 -1.91 3.92 -7.68
C LEU A 143 -0.78 3.07 -8.22
N ILE A 144 -0.60 1.88 -7.64
CA ILE A 144 0.28 0.85 -8.20
C ILE A 144 -0.53 -0.42 -8.42
N ARG A 145 -0.25 -1.14 -9.49
CA ARG A 145 -0.72 -2.52 -9.66
C ARG A 145 0.42 -3.37 -10.20
N PHE A 146 0.44 -4.64 -9.79
CA PHE A 146 1.47 -5.59 -10.21
C PHE A 146 0.96 -7.01 -9.98
N ALA A 147 1.76 -7.99 -10.36
CA ALA A 147 1.45 -9.39 -10.10
C ALA A 147 2.59 -10.05 -9.33
N ILE A 148 2.23 -11.02 -8.49
CA ILE A 148 3.17 -11.92 -7.85
C ILE A 148 2.94 -13.31 -8.44
N ASP A 149 4.00 -13.95 -8.90
CA ASP A 149 3.94 -15.26 -9.51
C ASP A 149 5.09 -16.11 -8.98
N GLN A 150 4.78 -17.03 -8.05
CA GLN A 150 5.75 -17.95 -7.46
C GLN A 150 7.01 -17.23 -6.94
N GLY A 151 6.81 -16.14 -6.21
CA GLY A 151 7.89 -15.35 -5.61
C GLY A 151 8.48 -14.28 -6.51
N GLU A 152 8.04 -14.17 -7.75
CA GLU A 152 8.50 -13.15 -8.68
C GLU A 152 7.49 -12.01 -8.81
N PHE A 153 7.99 -10.77 -8.91
CA PHE A 153 7.18 -9.59 -9.16
C PHE A 153 7.13 -9.33 -10.66
N LYS A 154 5.92 -9.16 -11.20
CA LYS A 154 5.70 -8.99 -12.64
C LYS A 154 4.74 -7.84 -12.92
N ASP A 155 4.87 -7.26 -14.10
CA ASP A 155 3.91 -6.32 -14.68
C ASP A 155 3.62 -5.12 -13.77
N LEU A 156 4.65 -4.61 -13.09
CA LEU A 156 4.48 -3.46 -12.21
C LEU A 156 4.17 -2.21 -13.03
N GLU A 157 3.04 -1.58 -12.71
CA GLU A 157 2.59 -0.36 -13.36
C GLU A 157 2.28 0.70 -12.32
N VAL A 158 2.76 1.91 -12.57
CA VAL A 158 2.33 3.11 -11.85
C VAL A 158 1.19 3.75 -12.64
N ILE A 159 0.09 4.03 -11.96
CA ILE A 159 -1.08 4.65 -12.57
C ILE A 159 -1.21 6.06 -12.04
N GLU A 160 -1.16 7.04 -12.93
CA GLU A 160 -1.48 8.42 -12.58
C GLU A 160 -2.98 8.62 -12.78
N LEU A 161 -3.71 8.86 -11.67
CA LEU A 161 -5.15 9.03 -11.74
C LEU A 161 -5.53 10.38 -12.31
N ALA A 162 -4.95 11.43 -11.75
CA ALA A 162 -5.24 12.82 -12.10
C ALA A 162 -4.29 13.75 -11.38
N GLU A 163 -4.16 14.96 -11.91
CA GLU A 163 -3.62 16.08 -11.14
C GLU A 163 -4.65 16.51 -10.11
N LYS A 164 -4.19 17.07 -9.02
CA LYS A 164 -5.08 17.56 -7.96
C LYS A 164 -5.72 18.88 -8.33
#